data_275431586a219dd8bb71c9dddd7d3bd1
#
_entry.id   275431586a219dd8bb71c9dddd7d3bd1
#
_cell.length_a   1.000
_cell.length_b   1.000
_cell.length_c   1.000
_cell.angle_alpha   90.00
_cell.angle_beta   90.00
_cell.angle_gamma   90.00
#
_symmetry.space_group_name_H-M   'P 1'
#
loop_
_entity.id
_entity.type
_entity.pdbx_description
1 polymer ?
#
loop_
_entity_poly.entity_id
_entity_poly.type
_entity_poly.pdbx_seq_one_letter_code
_entity_poly.pdbx_strand_id
1 'polypeptide(L)'
;ETETLELKKSTSELKEAIISISSILNKHRQGELYFGIKNDGTVCGQDVTEKTLREISNFISDNIEPKIYPEISQIKLNSKCCIKIHFKGNDVPYLAFGRAYIRVGDENRQLSARELERLILEKNKDKMRWDTEICPKAQLKDISSAKVKEYLKKCGLSYDTFEGSLKKLNLVTESGKLLNAAVILFGKRPHSFFPNAKLRCAVFATTDTVTSLDMKDFEGDLFYLIKQAEEYVLQNIHIGMRLEGLYRVDVPEIDKEAFREAIINAFCHRDYHKYDSVNIAVFKDRVEVRSPGLLYGGLTIARIRHEMVSVRRNELIAELFHRIHLIERWGKGIKLILAKEPKTIFKEVGTLFITVFKRKNIVTPQDATQVTTQAGLSELETKILNQILRNSKISRTGISKYLKISPNTVKEYLQKLKKKNVLKRVGQTSSGHWEVVEK
;
A
#
# COMPACT_ATOMS: atom_id res chain seq x y z
N GLU A 1 -31.96 26.11 8.97
CA GLU A 1 -30.65 25.61 9.36
C GLU A 1 -30.23 24.44 8.50
N THR A 2 -28.94 24.27 8.31
CA THR A 2 -28.36 23.15 7.55
C THR A 2 -27.02 22.73 8.19
N GLU A 3 -26.34 21.77 7.60
CA GLU A 3 -24.99 21.39 8.08
C GLU A 3 -23.93 22.50 8.00
N THR A 4 -24.15 23.55 7.20
CA THR A 4 -23.21 24.67 7.02
C THR A 4 -23.82 26.04 7.30
N LEU A 5 -25.10 26.07 7.65
CA LEU A 5 -25.86 27.31 7.93
C LEU A 5 -26.50 27.24 9.31
N GLU A 6 -26.24 28.24 10.13
CA GLU A 6 -26.83 28.41 11.45
C GLU A 6 -27.60 29.70 11.55
N LEU A 7 -28.76 29.68 12.19
CA LEU A 7 -29.62 30.83 12.44
C LEU A 7 -29.74 31.07 13.94
N LYS A 8 -29.67 32.32 14.38
CA LYS A 8 -29.84 32.73 15.77
C LYS A 8 -30.75 33.97 15.86
N LYS A 9 -31.68 33.94 16.79
CA LYS A 9 -32.65 35.00 16.97
C LYS A 9 -32.00 36.35 17.33
N SER A 10 -30.96 36.31 18.15
CA SER A 10 -30.22 37.50 18.55
C SER A 10 -28.81 37.15 19.09
N THR A 11 -28.00 38.17 19.32
CA THR A 11 -26.68 38.06 19.98
C THR A 11 -26.71 37.56 21.42
N SER A 12 -27.90 37.44 22.06
CA SER A 12 -28.01 36.77 23.36
C SER A 12 -27.65 35.27 23.30
N GLU A 13 -27.70 34.67 22.10
CA GLU A 13 -27.36 33.27 21.83
C GLU A 13 -25.90 33.10 21.33
N LEU A 14 -25.02 34.05 21.71
CA LEU A 14 -23.63 34.07 21.19
C LEU A 14 -22.82 32.84 21.63
N LYS A 15 -23.10 32.28 22.80
CA LYS A 15 -22.45 31.09 23.31
C LYS A 15 -22.76 29.86 22.42
N GLU A 16 -24.02 29.66 22.08
CA GLU A 16 -24.50 28.62 21.18
C GLU A 16 -23.94 28.82 19.78
N ALA A 17 -23.87 30.06 19.31
CA ALA A 17 -23.27 30.40 18.02
C ALA A 17 -21.79 29.98 17.92
N ILE A 18 -21.00 30.19 18.99
CA ILE A 18 -19.60 29.74 19.05
C ILE A 18 -19.48 28.20 18.94
N ILE A 19 -20.38 27.47 19.62
CA ILE A 19 -20.44 26.02 19.54
C ILE A 19 -20.77 25.56 18.10
N SER A 20 -21.74 26.25 17.46
CA SER A 20 -22.12 25.94 16.07
C SER A 20 -20.98 26.22 15.09
N ILE A 21 -20.28 27.36 15.23
CA ILE A 21 -19.11 27.68 14.40
C ILE A 21 -18.04 26.59 14.51
N SER A 22 -17.66 26.24 15.75
CA SER A 22 -16.67 25.15 15.98
C SER A 22 -17.13 23.82 15.39
N SER A 23 -18.40 23.46 15.59
CA SER A 23 -19.02 22.23 15.12
C SER A 23 -19.01 22.12 13.58
N ILE A 24 -19.39 23.19 12.88
CA ILE A 24 -19.40 23.29 11.43
C ILE A 24 -17.97 23.24 10.88
N LEU A 25 -17.03 23.97 11.47
CA LEU A 25 -15.62 23.95 11.07
C LEU A 25 -15.00 22.55 11.19
N ASN A 26 -15.33 21.81 12.24
CA ASN A 26 -14.80 20.47 12.44
C ASN A 26 -15.24 19.48 11.37
N LYS A 27 -16.39 19.70 10.73
CA LYS A 27 -16.91 18.82 9.68
C LYS A 27 -16.69 19.39 8.27
N HIS A 28 -17.06 20.66 8.05
CA HIS A 28 -17.18 21.25 6.71
C HIS A 28 -16.10 22.27 6.36
N ARG A 29 -15.29 22.71 7.35
CA ARG A 29 -14.20 23.70 7.19
C ARG A 29 -14.67 25.12 6.90
N GLN A 30 -15.93 25.34 6.59
CA GLN A 30 -16.53 26.66 6.33
C GLN A 30 -18.02 26.63 6.59
N GLY A 31 -18.59 27.80 6.87
CA GLY A 31 -20.02 27.96 7.07
C GLY A 31 -20.46 29.43 7.23
N GLU A 32 -21.75 29.60 7.39
CA GLU A 32 -22.39 30.89 7.62
C GLU A 32 -23.27 30.84 8.87
N LEU A 33 -23.31 31.94 9.61
CA LEU A 33 -24.18 32.13 10.76
C LEU A 33 -24.85 33.49 10.67
N TYR A 34 -26.12 33.53 10.99
CA TYR A 34 -26.91 34.76 10.95
C TYR A 34 -27.55 35.03 12.32
N PHE A 35 -27.40 36.28 12.82
CA PHE A 35 -28.16 36.78 13.94
C PHE A 35 -29.30 37.67 13.45
N GLY A 36 -30.45 37.63 14.13
CA GLY A 36 -31.66 38.33 13.76
C GLY A 36 -32.64 37.51 12.95
N ILE A 37 -32.43 36.19 12.88
CA ILE A 37 -33.29 35.23 12.15
C ILE A 37 -33.60 34.06 13.07
N LYS A 38 -34.87 33.68 13.18
CA LYS A 38 -35.27 32.47 13.91
C LYS A 38 -35.00 31.23 13.11
N ASN A 39 -34.98 30.07 13.77
CA ASN A 39 -34.73 28.75 13.12
C ASN A 39 -35.78 28.40 12.03
N ASP A 40 -36.99 28.96 12.11
CA ASP A 40 -38.03 28.84 11.09
C ASP A 40 -37.84 29.76 9.87
N GLY A 41 -36.76 30.55 9.85
CA GLY A 41 -36.44 31.53 8.81
C GLY A 41 -37.10 32.90 9.00
N THR A 42 -37.89 33.11 10.04
CA THR A 42 -38.53 34.41 10.31
C THR A 42 -37.49 35.45 10.67
N VAL A 43 -37.41 36.54 9.90
CA VAL A 43 -36.51 37.65 10.17
C VAL A 43 -37.05 38.51 11.29
N CYS A 44 -36.40 38.46 12.44
CA CYS A 44 -36.71 39.33 13.60
C CYS A 44 -36.02 40.69 13.52
N GLY A 45 -34.76 40.67 13.03
CA GLY A 45 -33.86 41.80 13.10
C GLY A 45 -33.30 42.03 14.51
N GLN A 46 -32.28 42.87 14.61
CA GLN A 46 -31.74 43.34 15.89
C GLN A 46 -31.01 44.68 15.71
N ASP A 47 -30.73 45.37 16.81
CA ASP A 47 -29.88 46.54 16.78
C ASP A 47 -28.43 46.15 16.50
N VAL A 48 -27.83 46.79 15.50
CA VAL A 48 -26.46 46.52 15.08
C VAL A 48 -25.68 47.83 15.10
N THR A 49 -24.61 47.83 15.89
CA THR A 49 -23.65 48.94 15.97
C THR A 49 -22.26 48.42 15.70
N GLU A 50 -21.30 49.31 15.40
CA GLU A 50 -19.90 48.92 15.31
C GLU A 50 -19.39 48.23 16.59
N LYS A 51 -19.89 48.67 17.76
CA LYS A 51 -19.57 48.05 19.05
C LYS A 51 -20.05 46.60 19.08
N THR A 52 -21.27 46.31 18.62
CA THR A 52 -21.83 44.95 18.55
C THR A 52 -20.97 44.05 17.67
N LEU A 53 -20.52 44.52 16.50
CA LEU A 53 -19.67 43.73 15.59
C LEU A 53 -18.31 43.42 16.21
N ARG A 54 -17.70 44.41 16.93
CA ARG A 54 -16.42 44.20 17.64
C ARG A 54 -16.57 43.23 18.80
N GLU A 55 -17.63 43.29 19.56
CA GLU A 55 -17.92 42.36 20.68
C GLU A 55 -18.04 40.93 20.18
N ILE A 56 -18.75 40.71 19.07
CA ILE A 56 -18.85 39.38 18.44
C ILE A 56 -17.47 38.89 17.99
N SER A 57 -16.70 39.74 17.30
CA SER A 57 -15.36 39.38 16.81
C SER A 57 -14.43 38.99 17.97
N ASN A 58 -14.39 39.75 19.03
CA ASN A 58 -13.60 39.48 20.22
C ASN A 58 -14.05 38.17 20.87
N PHE A 59 -15.36 37.97 21.03
CA PHE A 59 -15.91 36.79 21.67
C PHE A 59 -15.60 35.50 20.86
N ILE A 60 -15.62 35.56 19.53
CA ILE A 60 -15.20 34.48 18.69
C ILE A 60 -13.70 34.17 18.91
N SER A 61 -12.86 35.20 18.84
CA SER A 61 -11.40 35.07 19.01
C SER A 61 -11.00 34.54 20.40
N ASP A 62 -11.75 34.86 21.43
CA ASP A 62 -11.42 34.47 22.81
C ASP A 62 -11.87 33.02 23.13
N ASN A 63 -12.88 32.54 22.44
CA ASN A 63 -13.54 31.27 22.81
C ASN A 63 -13.43 30.17 21.75
N ILE A 64 -12.76 30.41 20.59
CA ILE A 64 -12.44 29.38 19.58
C ILE A 64 -10.93 29.18 19.48
N GLU A 65 -10.50 27.95 19.56
CA GLU A 65 -9.10 27.54 19.39
C GLU A 65 -9.01 26.33 18.42
N PRO A 66 -8.12 26.37 17.41
CA PRO A 66 -7.25 27.48 16.96
C PRO A 66 -8.06 28.76 16.58
N LYS A 67 -7.43 29.93 16.63
CA LYS A 67 -8.08 31.18 16.29
C LYS A 67 -8.54 31.19 14.83
N ILE A 68 -9.73 31.80 14.63
CA ILE A 68 -10.29 32.08 13.31
C ILE A 68 -10.53 33.56 13.15
N TYR A 69 -10.58 34.03 11.93
CA TYR A 69 -10.83 35.44 11.58
C TYR A 69 -12.02 35.50 10.61
N PRO A 70 -13.26 35.44 11.13
CA PRO A 70 -14.46 35.45 10.29
C PRO A 70 -14.74 36.83 9.68
N GLU A 71 -15.43 36.82 8.56
CA GLU A 71 -15.99 38.04 7.97
C GLU A 71 -17.34 38.32 8.62
N ILE A 72 -17.42 39.45 9.36
CA ILE A 72 -18.64 39.86 10.10
C ILE A 72 -19.18 41.10 9.43
N SER A 73 -20.43 41.07 8.98
CA SER A 73 -21.06 42.19 8.29
C SER A 73 -22.51 42.38 8.71
N GLN A 74 -22.95 43.64 8.73
CA GLN A 74 -24.36 43.98 8.84
C GLN A 74 -25.02 43.83 7.48
N ILE A 75 -26.18 43.18 7.47
CA ILE A 75 -27.02 43.02 6.29
C ILE A 75 -28.46 43.48 6.57
N LYS A 76 -29.20 43.84 5.53
CA LYS A 76 -30.62 44.12 5.64
C LYS A 76 -31.45 43.07 4.96
N LEU A 77 -32.34 42.41 5.70
CA LEU A 77 -33.31 41.45 5.22
C LEU A 77 -34.72 41.92 5.61
N ASN A 78 -35.62 41.99 4.66
CA ASN A 78 -36.99 42.47 4.87
C ASN A 78 -37.03 43.80 5.65
N SER A 79 -36.17 44.75 5.28
CA SER A 79 -36.02 46.06 5.93
C SER A 79 -35.54 46.01 7.39
N LYS A 80 -35.17 44.85 7.94
CA LYS A 80 -34.63 44.66 9.28
C LYS A 80 -33.12 44.43 9.23
N CYS A 81 -32.40 44.94 10.22
CA CYS A 81 -30.95 44.75 10.34
C CYS A 81 -30.67 43.37 10.93
N CYS A 82 -29.76 42.61 10.29
CA CYS A 82 -29.25 41.32 10.73
C CYS A 82 -27.71 41.31 10.64
N ILE A 83 -27.08 40.38 11.31
CA ILE A 83 -25.63 40.21 11.23
C ILE A 83 -25.35 38.88 10.50
N LYS A 84 -24.49 38.94 9.47
CA LYS A 84 -23.95 37.76 8.77
C LYS A 84 -22.52 37.55 9.23
N ILE A 85 -22.20 36.30 9.57
CA ILE A 85 -20.85 35.83 9.88
C ILE A 85 -20.50 34.72 8.87
N HIS A 86 -19.49 34.96 8.05
CA HIS A 86 -18.91 33.95 7.20
C HIS A 86 -17.56 33.50 7.77
N PHE A 87 -17.39 32.19 7.97
CA PHE A 87 -16.20 31.65 8.62
C PHE A 87 -15.66 30.48 7.86
N LYS A 88 -14.31 30.37 7.85
CA LYS A 88 -13.55 29.27 7.24
C LYS A 88 -12.33 28.95 8.07
N GLY A 89 -11.89 27.68 8.02
CA GLY A 89 -10.70 27.25 8.74
C GLY A 89 -10.32 25.82 8.44
N ASN A 90 -9.01 25.55 8.31
CA ASN A 90 -8.46 24.25 7.96
C ASN A 90 -7.73 23.56 9.13
N ASP A 91 -7.61 24.23 10.29
CA ASP A 91 -6.82 23.78 11.43
C ASP A 91 -7.59 22.91 12.43
N VAL A 92 -8.45 22.03 11.92
CA VAL A 92 -9.22 21.09 12.76
C VAL A 92 -8.28 20.26 13.66
N PRO A 93 -8.66 19.95 14.93
CA PRO A 93 -9.94 20.26 15.55
C PRO A 93 -10.04 21.71 16.09
N TYR A 94 -11.20 22.33 15.91
CA TYR A 94 -11.58 23.58 16.55
C TYR A 94 -12.31 23.29 17.85
N LEU A 95 -11.90 23.96 18.91
CA LEU A 95 -12.51 23.86 20.24
C LEU A 95 -13.34 25.11 20.50
N ALA A 96 -14.55 24.94 21.01
CA ALA A 96 -15.35 26.00 21.58
C ALA A 96 -15.36 25.86 23.11
N PHE A 97 -14.94 26.88 23.85
CA PHE A 97 -14.83 26.83 25.32
C PHE A 97 -14.02 25.60 25.81
N GLY A 98 -12.93 25.27 25.12
CA GLY A 98 -12.06 24.11 25.42
C GLY A 98 -12.66 22.74 25.09
N ARG A 99 -13.81 22.67 24.40
CA ARG A 99 -14.46 21.40 24.00
C ARG A 99 -14.64 21.31 22.48
N ALA A 100 -14.47 20.14 21.93
CA ALA A 100 -14.69 19.88 20.52
C ALA A 100 -16.12 19.41 20.24
N TYR A 101 -16.72 19.96 19.19
CA TYR A 101 -18.06 19.60 18.72
C TYR A 101 -18.03 19.24 17.24
N ILE A 102 -18.99 18.44 16.76
CA ILE A 102 -19.15 18.10 15.36
C ILE A 102 -20.61 18.28 14.93
N ARG A 103 -20.82 18.77 13.72
CA ARG A 103 -22.13 18.98 13.14
C ARG A 103 -22.75 17.67 12.66
N VAL A 104 -23.97 17.36 13.09
CA VAL A 104 -24.73 16.18 12.68
C VAL A 104 -26.14 16.67 12.31
N GLY A 105 -26.40 16.84 11.02
CA GLY A 105 -27.59 17.52 10.54
C GLY A 105 -27.57 19.00 10.96
N ASP A 106 -28.54 19.40 11.78
CA ASP A 106 -28.66 20.74 12.39
C ASP A 106 -28.25 20.79 13.87
N GLU A 107 -27.77 19.65 14.42
CA GLU A 107 -27.35 19.57 15.82
C GLU A 107 -25.85 19.66 16.01
N ASN A 108 -25.42 20.15 17.18
CA ASN A 108 -24.02 20.27 17.60
C ASN A 108 -23.73 19.18 18.65
N ARG A 109 -23.07 18.09 18.28
CA ARG A 109 -22.72 17.00 19.19
C ARG A 109 -21.30 17.20 19.73
N GLN A 110 -21.15 17.17 21.05
CA GLN A 110 -19.82 17.16 21.67
C GLN A 110 -19.09 15.85 21.36
N LEU A 111 -17.82 15.96 20.94
CA LEU A 111 -16.97 14.80 20.71
C LEU A 111 -16.50 14.21 22.04
N SER A 112 -16.45 12.89 22.12
CA SER A 112 -15.76 12.15 23.18
C SER A 112 -14.24 12.33 23.07
N ALA A 113 -13.51 12.08 24.15
CA ALA A 113 -12.04 12.12 24.15
C ALA A 113 -11.44 11.24 23.04
N ARG A 114 -12.01 10.07 22.79
CA ARG A 114 -11.57 9.14 21.75
C ARG A 114 -11.79 9.65 20.32
N GLU A 115 -12.92 10.31 20.08
CA GLU A 115 -13.22 10.93 18.78
C GLU A 115 -12.31 12.14 18.52
N LEU A 116 -12.04 12.95 19.55
CA LEU A 116 -11.10 14.08 19.48
C LEU A 116 -9.67 13.59 19.22
N GLU A 117 -9.19 12.57 19.92
CA GLU A 117 -7.89 11.92 19.68
C GLU A 117 -7.76 11.48 18.22
N ARG A 118 -8.80 10.85 17.67
CA ARG A 118 -8.83 10.44 16.27
C ARG A 118 -8.67 11.61 15.30
N LEU A 119 -9.37 12.73 15.54
CA LEU A 119 -9.23 13.94 14.71
C LEU A 119 -7.82 14.54 14.79
N ILE A 120 -7.21 14.55 15.98
CA ILE A 120 -5.84 15.02 16.18
C ILE A 120 -4.83 14.13 15.44
N LEU A 121 -4.99 12.81 15.52
CA LEU A 121 -4.15 11.85 14.81
C LEU A 121 -4.30 11.98 13.28
N GLU A 122 -5.52 12.17 12.78
CA GLU A 122 -5.77 12.43 11.36
C GLU A 122 -5.09 13.71 10.87
N LYS A 123 -5.17 14.81 11.64
CA LYS A 123 -4.47 16.07 11.34
C LYS A 123 -2.97 15.90 11.27
N ASN A 124 -2.39 15.14 12.19
CA ASN A 124 -0.95 15.00 12.32
C ASN A 124 -0.39 13.81 11.49
N LYS A 125 -1.26 13.04 10.84
CA LYS A 125 -0.88 11.85 10.07
C LYS A 125 0.21 12.13 9.04
N ASP A 126 0.16 13.30 8.40
CA ASP A 126 1.14 13.73 7.40
C ASP A 126 2.42 14.33 8.01
N LYS A 127 2.37 14.69 9.30
CA LYS A 127 3.54 15.23 10.04
C LYS A 127 4.28 14.16 10.83
N MET A 128 3.61 13.08 11.22
CA MET A 128 4.19 11.96 11.95
C MET A 128 4.87 11.00 10.95
N ARG A 129 6.13 11.28 10.64
CA ARG A 129 6.96 10.44 9.77
C ARG A 129 7.77 9.51 10.65
N TRP A 130 7.36 8.26 10.71
CA TRP A 130 8.01 7.23 11.54
C TRP A 130 9.53 7.18 11.37
N ASP A 131 10.03 7.33 10.15
CA ASP A 131 11.44 7.23 9.82
C ASP A 131 12.29 8.37 10.39
N THR A 132 11.68 9.53 10.69
CA THR A 132 12.33 10.68 11.33
C THR A 132 12.04 10.81 12.83
N GLU A 133 11.27 9.90 13.41
CA GLU A 133 11.09 9.84 14.85
C GLU A 133 12.38 9.36 15.55
N ILE A 134 12.60 9.88 16.76
CA ILE A 134 13.72 9.44 17.61
C ILE A 134 13.46 7.98 18.05
N CYS A 135 14.47 7.13 17.96
CA CYS A 135 14.47 5.80 18.59
C CYS A 135 15.06 5.90 20.00
N PRO A 136 14.25 6.04 21.06
CA PRO A 136 14.77 6.47 22.38
C PRO A 136 15.64 5.42 23.06
N LYS A 137 15.49 4.15 22.70
CA LYS A 137 16.27 3.03 23.29
C LYS A 137 17.58 2.76 22.53
N ALA A 138 17.76 3.31 21.32
CA ALA A 138 18.91 3.01 20.49
C ALA A 138 20.11 3.90 20.85
N GLN A 139 21.29 3.31 20.79
CA GLN A 139 22.58 3.95 21.03
C GLN A 139 23.51 3.77 19.82
N LEU A 140 24.56 4.57 19.70
CA LEU A 140 25.53 4.48 18.60
C LEU A 140 26.14 3.08 18.45
N LYS A 141 26.35 2.36 19.55
CA LYS A 141 26.85 0.98 19.55
C LYS A 141 25.94 -0.02 18.84
N ASP A 142 24.64 0.29 18.71
CA ASP A 142 23.64 -0.56 18.06
C ASP A 142 23.66 -0.41 16.53
N ILE A 143 24.31 0.64 16.03
CA ILE A 143 24.49 0.86 14.60
C ILE A 143 25.79 0.22 14.11
N SER A 144 25.75 -0.39 12.93
CA SER A 144 26.91 -1.02 12.31
C SER A 144 27.71 0.01 11.50
N SER A 145 28.90 0.37 11.98
CA SER A 145 29.80 1.26 11.25
C SER A 145 30.25 0.68 9.90
N ALA A 146 30.37 -0.63 9.81
CA ALA A 146 30.72 -1.31 8.56
C ALA A 146 29.63 -1.11 7.48
N LYS A 147 28.35 -1.26 7.84
CA LYS A 147 27.23 -1.02 6.92
C LYS A 147 27.15 0.44 6.49
N VAL A 148 27.39 1.38 7.41
CA VAL A 148 27.42 2.82 7.10
C VAL A 148 28.55 3.13 6.13
N LYS A 149 29.76 2.59 6.35
CA LYS A 149 30.91 2.75 5.44
C LYS A 149 30.62 2.20 4.05
N GLU A 150 30.07 0.99 3.97
CA GLU A 150 29.69 0.36 2.69
C GLU A 150 28.64 1.20 1.95
N TYR A 151 27.64 1.69 2.67
CA TYR A 151 26.61 2.55 2.11
C TYR A 151 27.18 3.86 1.56
N LEU A 152 28.02 4.57 2.33
CA LEU A 152 28.70 5.79 1.87
C LEU A 152 29.54 5.56 0.62
N LYS A 153 30.26 4.44 0.56
CA LYS A 153 31.02 4.04 -0.63
C LYS A 153 30.12 3.90 -1.86
N LYS A 154 28.93 3.29 -1.70
CA LYS A 154 27.93 3.16 -2.79
C LYS A 154 27.37 4.53 -3.22
N CYS A 155 27.27 5.49 -2.30
CA CYS A 155 26.82 6.86 -2.60
C CYS A 155 27.95 7.75 -3.19
N GLY A 156 29.19 7.28 -3.29
CA GLY A 156 30.34 8.12 -3.66
C GLY A 156 30.72 9.16 -2.60
N LEU A 157 30.33 8.95 -1.34
CA LEU A 157 30.58 9.88 -0.24
C LEU A 157 31.77 9.41 0.61
N SER A 158 32.61 10.38 1.07
CA SER A 158 33.72 10.10 1.97
C SER A 158 33.22 9.77 3.38
N TYR A 159 33.86 8.81 4.01
CA TYR A 159 33.72 8.52 5.43
C TYR A 159 34.72 9.33 6.22
N ASP A 160 34.27 10.16 7.15
CA ASP A 160 35.15 10.91 8.05
C ASP A 160 35.16 10.26 9.45
N THR A 161 34.17 10.62 10.26
CA THR A 161 33.88 9.99 11.54
C THR A 161 32.56 9.25 11.49
N PHE A 162 32.36 8.34 12.43
CA PHE A 162 31.10 7.60 12.48
C PHE A 162 29.90 8.53 12.72
N GLU A 163 30.00 9.41 13.71
CA GLU A 163 28.94 10.38 14.01
C GLU A 163 28.74 11.41 12.90
N GLY A 164 29.82 11.90 12.31
CA GLY A 164 29.78 12.81 11.15
C GLY A 164 29.09 12.17 9.96
N SER A 165 29.33 10.88 9.73
CA SER A 165 28.67 10.11 8.68
C SER A 165 27.16 9.99 8.91
N LEU A 166 26.73 9.74 10.15
CA LEU A 166 25.31 9.68 10.49
C LEU A 166 24.63 11.05 10.33
N LYS A 167 25.31 12.14 10.68
CA LYS A 167 24.83 13.52 10.45
C LYS A 167 24.68 13.83 8.96
N LYS A 168 25.68 13.49 8.13
CA LYS A 168 25.61 13.64 6.66
C LYS A 168 24.43 12.92 6.02
N LEU A 169 24.00 11.82 6.62
CA LEU A 169 22.86 11.01 6.17
C LEU A 169 21.53 11.41 6.82
N ASN A 170 21.50 12.46 7.65
CA ASN A 170 20.31 12.89 8.41
C ASN A 170 19.72 11.79 9.30
N LEU A 171 20.57 10.92 9.86
CA LEU A 171 20.16 9.76 10.65
C LEU A 171 20.15 10.03 12.16
N VAL A 172 20.56 11.22 12.56
CA VAL A 172 20.57 11.69 13.93
C VAL A 172 20.01 13.10 14.01
N THR A 173 19.43 13.44 15.17
CA THR A 173 19.02 14.82 15.48
C THR A 173 20.24 15.72 15.68
N GLU A 174 20.04 17.03 15.78
CA GLU A 174 21.09 17.99 16.15
C GLU A 174 21.75 17.63 17.50
N SER A 175 20.96 17.12 18.44
CA SER A 175 21.44 16.63 19.75
C SER A 175 22.11 15.25 19.70
N GLY A 176 22.28 14.64 18.51
CA GLY A 176 22.96 13.35 18.34
C GLY A 176 22.10 12.11 18.64
N LYS A 177 20.77 12.25 18.86
CA LYS A 177 19.86 11.11 19.08
C LYS A 177 19.57 10.41 17.76
N LEU A 178 19.61 9.07 17.78
CA LEU A 178 19.33 8.25 16.59
C LEU A 178 17.86 8.31 16.18
N LEU A 179 17.61 8.42 14.88
CA LEU A 179 16.28 8.29 14.28
C LEU A 179 15.96 6.82 13.98
N ASN A 180 14.67 6.51 13.84
CA ASN A 180 14.19 5.16 13.49
C ASN A 180 14.82 4.68 12.17
N ALA A 181 14.98 5.56 11.17
CA ALA A 181 15.66 5.26 9.92
C ALA A 181 17.10 4.75 10.12
N ALA A 182 17.85 5.32 11.07
CA ALA A 182 19.22 4.87 11.36
C ALA A 182 19.23 3.41 11.82
N VAL A 183 18.33 3.07 12.72
CA VAL A 183 18.25 1.73 13.33
C VAL A 183 17.77 0.70 12.32
N ILE A 184 16.73 1.01 11.53
CA ILE A 184 16.15 0.03 10.60
C ILE A 184 17.03 -0.22 9.38
N LEU A 185 17.84 0.76 8.95
CA LEU A 185 18.74 0.64 7.80
C LEU A 185 20.13 0.14 8.16
N PHE A 186 20.65 0.53 9.32
CA PHE A 186 22.05 0.28 9.68
C PHE A 186 22.24 -0.41 11.04
N GLY A 187 21.16 -0.73 11.71
CA GLY A 187 21.22 -1.44 12.99
C GLY A 187 21.88 -2.82 12.87
N LYS A 188 22.57 -3.24 13.92
CA LYS A 188 23.12 -4.60 14.04
C LYS A 188 21.99 -5.62 14.22
N ARG A 189 20.99 -5.27 15.01
CA ARG A 189 19.77 -6.06 15.29
C ARG A 189 18.53 -5.17 15.31
N PRO A 190 18.02 -4.72 14.14
CA PRO A 190 16.85 -3.82 14.09
C PRO A 190 15.59 -4.44 14.72
N HIS A 191 15.40 -5.76 14.62
CA HIS A 191 14.25 -6.48 15.16
C HIS A 191 14.13 -6.38 16.69
N SER A 192 15.22 -6.11 17.43
CA SER A 192 15.15 -5.87 18.86
C SER A 192 14.50 -4.54 19.25
N PHE A 193 14.47 -3.59 18.32
CA PHE A 193 13.78 -2.29 18.45
C PHE A 193 12.42 -2.31 17.78
N PHE A 194 12.30 -2.99 16.65
CA PHE A 194 11.12 -3.05 15.80
C PHE A 194 10.77 -4.50 15.45
N PRO A 195 10.13 -5.28 16.39
CA PRO A 195 9.88 -6.71 16.21
C PRO A 195 9.05 -7.05 14.98
N ASN A 196 8.25 -6.10 14.50
CA ASN A 196 7.39 -6.29 13.32
C ASN A 196 8.09 -5.92 12.01
N ALA A 197 9.25 -5.22 12.07
CA ALA A 197 10.01 -4.82 10.89
C ALA A 197 10.81 -6.01 10.34
N LYS A 198 10.11 -7.11 10.04
CA LYS A 198 10.63 -8.34 9.48
C LYS A 198 9.93 -8.69 8.17
N LEU A 199 10.47 -9.69 7.49
CA LEU A 199 9.91 -10.27 6.27
C LEU A 199 9.41 -11.67 6.60
N ARG A 200 8.18 -11.98 6.19
CA ARG A 200 7.61 -13.33 6.21
C ARG A 200 7.40 -13.82 4.79
N CYS A 201 7.84 -15.02 4.51
CA CYS A 201 7.68 -15.65 3.22
C CYS A 201 6.98 -17.00 3.38
N ALA A 202 6.07 -17.31 2.45
CA ALA A 202 5.41 -18.60 2.41
C ALA A 202 5.17 -19.05 0.97
N VAL A 203 5.26 -20.37 0.75
CA VAL A 203 4.81 -21.05 -0.47
C VAL A 203 3.61 -21.91 -0.14
N PHE A 204 2.55 -21.76 -0.91
CA PHE A 204 1.29 -22.50 -0.76
C PHE A 204 1.10 -23.51 -1.89
N ALA A 205 0.61 -24.70 -1.55
CA ALA A 205 0.37 -25.77 -2.51
C ALA A 205 -0.73 -25.46 -3.52
N THR A 206 -1.69 -24.62 -3.12
CA THR A 206 -2.91 -24.32 -3.86
C THR A 206 -3.06 -22.82 -4.10
N THR A 207 -4.25 -22.39 -4.49
CA THR A 207 -4.61 -20.96 -4.63
C THR A 207 -5.10 -20.32 -3.35
N ASP A 208 -5.14 -21.08 -2.26
CA ASP A 208 -5.50 -20.63 -0.91
C ASP A 208 -4.32 -20.80 0.09
N THR A 209 -4.55 -20.42 1.34
CA THR A 209 -3.54 -20.45 2.41
C THR A 209 -3.62 -21.67 3.32
N VAL A 210 -4.45 -22.67 2.99
CA VAL A 210 -4.72 -23.81 3.88
C VAL A 210 -3.50 -24.72 4.01
N THR A 211 -2.78 -24.98 2.89
CA THR A 211 -1.62 -25.86 2.90
C THR A 211 -0.37 -25.11 2.49
N SER A 212 0.52 -24.87 3.45
CA SER A 212 1.85 -24.30 3.20
C SER A 212 2.87 -25.39 2.91
N LEU A 213 3.70 -25.18 1.88
CA LEU A 213 4.83 -26.05 1.52
C LEU A 213 6.14 -25.59 2.16
N ASP A 214 6.32 -24.27 2.29
CA ASP A 214 7.47 -23.64 2.95
C ASP A 214 7.04 -22.36 3.65
N MET A 215 7.65 -22.07 4.79
CA MET A 215 7.46 -20.81 5.53
C MET A 215 8.79 -20.38 6.13
N LYS A 216 9.18 -19.11 5.92
CA LYS A 216 10.40 -18.54 6.47
C LYS A 216 10.17 -17.12 6.98
N ASP A 217 10.71 -16.82 8.14
CA ASP A 217 10.82 -15.47 8.69
C ASP A 217 12.28 -15.00 8.58
N PHE A 218 12.47 -13.77 8.10
CA PHE A 218 13.79 -13.13 7.99
C PHE A 218 13.80 -11.87 8.86
N GLU A 219 14.88 -11.71 9.63
CA GLU A 219 15.11 -10.58 10.51
C GLU A 219 16.43 -9.91 10.17
N GLY A 220 16.44 -8.58 10.07
CA GLY A 220 17.64 -7.82 9.70
C GLY A 220 17.30 -6.39 9.33
N ASP A 221 18.28 -5.69 8.74
CA ASP A 221 18.06 -4.37 8.16
C ASP A 221 17.29 -4.45 6.83
N LEU A 222 16.77 -3.31 6.37
CA LEU A 222 15.93 -3.29 5.16
C LEU A 222 16.68 -3.76 3.91
N PHE A 223 17.97 -3.50 3.78
CA PHE A 223 18.75 -3.96 2.60
C PHE A 223 18.83 -5.48 2.56
N TYR A 224 19.06 -6.09 3.73
CA TYR A 224 19.05 -7.54 3.87
C TYR A 224 17.66 -8.12 3.58
N LEU A 225 16.59 -7.54 4.15
CA LEU A 225 15.22 -8.04 3.97
C LEU A 225 14.76 -7.94 2.51
N ILE A 226 15.08 -6.85 1.81
CA ILE A 226 14.78 -6.68 0.38
C ILE A 226 15.49 -7.75 -0.45
N LYS A 227 16.78 -8.01 -0.16
CA LYS A 227 17.55 -9.04 -0.85
C LYS A 227 16.96 -10.43 -0.60
N GLN A 228 16.62 -10.77 0.66
CA GLN A 228 16.01 -12.06 0.99
C GLN A 228 14.64 -12.24 0.34
N ALA A 229 13.83 -11.19 0.23
CA ALA A 229 12.55 -11.23 -0.46
C ALA A 229 12.72 -11.55 -1.97
N GLU A 230 13.67 -10.88 -2.63
CA GLU A 230 13.99 -11.13 -4.03
C GLU A 230 14.49 -12.57 -4.25
N GLU A 231 15.44 -13.02 -3.45
CA GLU A 231 15.99 -14.37 -3.51
C GLU A 231 14.92 -15.43 -3.27
N TYR A 232 14.05 -15.23 -2.27
CA TYR A 232 12.96 -16.16 -1.96
C TYR A 232 11.96 -16.28 -3.11
N VAL A 233 11.57 -15.18 -3.74
CA VAL A 233 10.69 -15.22 -4.91
C VAL A 233 11.35 -16.01 -6.04
N LEU A 234 12.61 -15.70 -6.40
CA LEU A 234 13.34 -16.37 -7.48
C LEU A 234 13.51 -17.88 -7.24
N GLN A 235 13.68 -18.30 -5.99
CA GLN A 235 13.80 -19.74 -5.65
C GLN A 235 12.48 -20.49 -5.77
N ASN A 236 11.33 -19.80 -5.73
CA ASN A 236 10.01 -20.43 -5.64
C ASN A 236 9.08 -20.12 -6.83
N ILE A 237 9.59 -19.42 -7.85
CA ILE A 237 8.89 -19.23 -9.13
C ILE A 237 9.59 -20.03 -10.22
N HIS A 238 8.88 -20.24 -11.35
CA HIS A 238 9.47 -20.91 -12.49
C HIS A 238 10.48 -20.01 -13.22
N ILE A 239 11.64 -20.56 -13.54
CA ILE A 239 12.67 -19.91 -14.35
C ILE A 239 12.80 -20.68 -15.66
N GLY A 240 12.29 -20.08 -16.74
CA GLY A 240 12.51 -20.57 -18.10
C GLY A 240 13.88 -20.18 -18.60
N MET A 241 14.19 -20.57 -19.84
CA MET A 241 15.41 -20.13 -20.53
C MET A 241 15.09 -19.60 -21.92
N ARG A 242 15.86 -18.61 -22.35
CA ARG A 242 15.90 -18.09 -23.72
C ARG A 242 17.33 -18.13 -24.24
N LEU A 243 17.52 -18.40 -25.52
CA LEU A 243 18.82 -18.26 -26.16
C LEU A 243 18.93 -16.84 -26.73
N GLU A 244 19.95 -16.12 -26.34
CA GLU A 244 20.35 -14.83 -26.93
C GLU A 244 21.71 -15.04 -27.63
N GLY A 245 21.69 -15.22 -28.94
CA GLY A 245 22.86 -15.64 -29.70
C GLY A 245 23.31 -17.03 -29.25
N LEU A 246 24.56 -17.15 -28.79
CA LEU A 246 25.16 -18.40 -28.27
C LEU A 246 24.96 -18.57 -26.75
N TYR A 247 24.37 -17.62 -26.06
CA TYR A 247 24.28 -17.66 -24.61
C TYR A 247 22.87 -18.02 -24.15
N ARG A 248 22.80 -18.81 -23.08
CA ARG A 248 21.57 -19.09 -22.34
C ARG A 248 21.30 -17.93 -21.36
N VAL A 249 20.08 -17.35 -21.42
CA VAL A 249 19.61 -16.37 -20.48
C VAL A 249 18.44 -16.96 -19.71
N ASP A 250 18.52 -16.92 -18.39
CA ASP A 250 17.45 -17.37 -17.52
C ASP A 250 16.36 -16.28 -17.47
N VAL A 251 15.11 -16.68 -17.74
CA VAL A 251 13.95 -15.80 -17.81
C VAL A 251 12.93 -16.22 -16.75
N PRO A 252 12.81 -15.51 -15.63
CA PRO A 252 11.78 -15.78 -14.66
C PRO A 252 10.38 -15.60 -15.26
N GLU A 253 9.41 -16.40 -14.79
CA GLU A 253 8.01 -16.30 -15.24
C GLU A 253 7.36 -14.94 -14.89
N ILE A 254 7.86 -14.25 -13.85
CA ILE A 254 7.53 -12.87 -13.48
C ILE A 254 8.79 -12.04 -13.71
N ASP A 255 8.66 -10.90 -14.38
CA ASP A 255 9.79 -10.02 -14.65
C ASP A 255 10.50 -9.59 -13.37
N LYS A 256 11.84 -9.76 -13.34
CA LYS A 256 12.66 -9.52 -12.15
C LYS A 256 12.60 -8.06 -11.68
N GLU A 257 12.63 -7.11 -12.60
CA GLU A 257 12.58 -5.68 -12.26
C GLU A 257 11.21 -5.30 -11.67
N ALA A 258 10.12 -5.90 -12.19
CA ALA A 258 8.77 -5.63 -11.72
C ALA A 258 8.54 -6.13 -10.28
N PHE A 259 8.91 -7.36 -9.94
CA PHE A 259 8.70 -7.82 -8.56
C PHE A 259 9.72 -7.23 -7.59
N ARG A 260 10.96 -6.93 -8.02
CA ARG A 260 11.93 -6.19 -7.21
C ARG A 260 11.40 -4.81 -6.83
N GLU A 261 10.84 -4.07 -7.78
CA GLU A 261 10.22 -2.77 -7.53
C GLU A 261 9.05 -2.89 -6.54
N ALA A 262 8.19 -3.91 -6.68
CA ALA A 262 7.10 -4.13 -5.73
C ALA A 262 7.60 -4.45 -4.31
N ILE A 263 8.69 -5.23 -4.16
CA ILE A 263 9.32 -5.52 -2.88
C ILE A 263 9.90 -4.24 -2.25
N ILE A 264 10.64 -3.45 -3.02
CA ILE A 264 11.23 -2.19 -2.53
C ILE A 264 10.11 -1.24 -2.08
N ASN A 265 9.05 -1.09 -2.89
CA ASN A 265 7.90 -0.26 -2.54
C ASN A 265 7.21 -0.76 -1.26
N ALA A 266 7.12 -2.07 -1.06
CA ALA A 266 6.52 -2.66 0.14
C ALA A 266 7.27 -2.25 1.42
N PHE A 267 8.61 -2.15 1.40
CA PHE A 267 9.40 -1.69 2.54
C PHE A 267 9.47 -0.16 2.63
N CYS A 268 9.59 0.53 1.50
CA CYS A 268 9.71 2.00 1.46
C CYS A 268 8.43 2.70 1.92
N HIS A 269 7.26 2.19 1.51
CA HIS A 269 5.96 2.78 1.81
C HIS A 269 5.22 2.09 2.97
N ARG A 270 5.83 1.10 3.61
CA ARG A 270 5.27 0.42 4.78
C ARG A 270 4.87 1.42 5.87
N ASP A 271 3.73 1.18 6.51
CA ASP A 271 3.38 1.85 7.76
C ASP A 271 4.06 1.12 8.93
N TYR A 272 5.17 1.67 9.41
CA TYR A 272 5.95 1.08 10.49
C TYR A 272 5.30 1.20 11.87
N HIS A 273 4.22 2.00 12.02
CA HIS A 273 3.39 2.00 13.23
C HIS A 273 2.45 0.79 13.30
N LYS A 274 2.26 0.06 12.19
CA LYS A 274 1.41 -1.13 12.16
C LYS A 274 2.16 -2.37 12.63
N TYR A 275 1.43 -3.25 13.33
CA TYR A 275 2.00 -4.44 13.97
C TYR A 275 2.31 -5.58 13.00
N ASP A 276 1.79 -5.57 11.80
CA ASP A 276 2.03 -6.62 10.80
C ASP A 276 3.38 -6.43 10.08
N SER A 277 3.92 -7.49 9.48
CA SER A 277 5.16 -7.50 8.72
C SER A 277 4.93 -7.41 7.21
N VAL A 278 5.99 -7.16 6.43
CA VAL A 278 5.93 -7.39 4.98
C VAL A 278 5.87 -8.89 4.73
N ASN A 279 4.91 -9.33 3.90
CA ASN A 279 4.69 -10.73 3.60
C ASN A 279 4.82 -11.01 2.10
N ILE A 280 5.56 -12.05 1.75
CA ILE A 280 5.62 -12.61 0.39
C ILE A 280 4.88 -13.94 0.41
N ALA A 281 3.84 -14.06 -0.41
CA ALA A 281 3.06 -15.28 -0.52
C ALA A 281 3.11 -15.80 -1.97
N VAL A 282 3.71 -16.96 -2.18
CA VAL A 282 3.81 -17.64 -3.46
C VAL A 282 2.73 -18.71 -3.53
N PHE A 283 1.71 -18.48 -4.36
CA PHE A 283 0.62 -19.43 -4.62
C PHE A 283 0.86 -20.17 -5.94
N LYS A 284 0.05 -21.17 -6.22
CA LYS A 284 0.11 -21.91 -7.49
C LYS A 284 -0.13 -21.01 -8.71
N ASP A 285 -1.03 -20.03 -8.59
CA ASP A 285 -1.49 -19.14 -9.68
C ASP A 285 -0.94 -17.71 -9.63
N ARG A 286 -0.34 -17.29 -8.52
CA ARG A 286 0.12 -15.91 -8.30
C ARG A 286 1.20 -15.78 -7.25
N VAL A 287 1.87 -14.63 -7.26
CA VAL A 287 2.74 -14.17 -6.17
C VAL A 287 2.15 -12.87 -5.61
N GLU A 288 2.01 -12.78 -4.30
CA GLU A 288 1.53 -11.59 -3.60
C GLU A 288 2.65 -10.97 -2.76
N VAL A 289 2.87 -9.67 -2.94
CA VAL A 289 3.69 -8.83 -2.07
C VAL A 289 2.74 -8.00 -1.23
N ARG A 290 2.70 -8.24 0.08
CA ARG A 290 1.77 -7.62 1.03
C ARG A 290 2.53 -6.68 1.96
N SER A 291 2.13 -5.42 2.03
CA SER A 291 2.74 -4.40 2.88
C SER A 291 1.72 -3.80 3.84
N PRO A 292 2.04 -3.70 5.14
CA PRO A 292 1.20 -2.96 6.09
C PRO A 292 1.12 -1.47 5.75
N GLY A 293 -0.10 -0.95 5.74
CA GLY A 293 -0.43 0.43 5.39
C GLY A 293 -1.14 0.54 4.06
N LEU A 294 -2.24 1.29 4.05
CA LEU A 294 -2.97 1.65 2.84
C LEU A 294 -2.22 2.73 2.06
N LEU A 295 -2.66 3.07 0.86
CA LEU A 295 -2.11 4.17 0.08
C LEU A 295 -2.12 5.46 0.91
N TYR A 296 -1.05 6.26 0.78
CA TYR A 296 -0.78 7.42 1.61
C TYR A 296 -1.03 8.72 0.84
N GLY A 297 -1.35 9.81 1.57
CA GLY A 297 -1.48 11.15 0.98
C GLY A 297 -2.64 11.30 -0.01
N GLY A 298 -3.77 10.61 0.19
CA GLY A 298 -4.95 10.71 -0.68
C GLY A 298 -4.79 10.00 -2.03
N LEU A 299 -3.77 9.14 -2.18
CA LEU A 299 -3.64 8.30 -3.37
C LEU A 299 -4.70 7.21 -3.38
N THR A 300 -5.17 6.86 -4.57
CA THR A 300 -6.06 5.74 -4.83
C THR A 300 -5.44 4.79 -5.84
N ILE A 301 -5.93 3.55 -5.90
CA ILE A 301 -5.46 2.55 -6.89
C ILE A 301 -5.60 3.09 -8.31
N ALA A 302 -6.70 3.79 -8.62
CA ALA A 302 -6.89 4.40 -9.94
C ALA A 302 -5.79 5.44 -10.23
N ARG A 303 -5.50 6.34 -9.29
CA ARG A 303 -4.48 7.38 -9.45
C ARG A 303 -3.08 6.80 -9.65
N ILE A 304 -2.65 5.84 -8.83
CA ILE A 304 -1.31 5.23 -8.96
C ILE A 304 -1.12 4.48 -10.29
N ARG A 305 -2.22 3.99 -10.92
CA ARG A 305 -2.15 3.32 -12.22
C ARG A 305 -2.03 4.29 -13.39
N HIS A 306 -2.67 5.44 -13.31
CA HIS A 306 -2.80 6.39 -14.44
C HIS A 306 -1.90 7.62 -14.30
N GLU A 307 -1.66 8.09 -13.07
CA GLU A 307 -0.88 9.29 -12.80
C GLU A 307 0.56 8.94 -12.40
N MET A 308 1.52 9.83 -12.69
CA MET A 308 2.89 9.76 -12.20
C MET A 308 3.00 10.50 -10.85
N VAL A 309 2.27 10.03 -9.85
CA VAL A 309 2.27 10.64 -8.52
C VAL A 309 2.88 9.65 -7.52
N SER A 310 3.83 10.14 -6.74
CA SER A 310 4.41 9.41 -5.63
C SER A 310 4.35 10.28 -4.38
N VAL A 311 3.61 9.82 -3.37
CA VAL A 311 3.62 10.41 -2.03
C VAL A 311 4.34 9.44 -1.12
N ARG A 312 5.41 9.91 -0.48
CA ARG A 312 6.29 9.07 0.32
C ARG A 312 5.85 9.09 1.77
N ARG A 313 5.56 7.92 2.34
CA ARG A 313 5.29 7.78 3.78
C ARG A 313 6.56 7.92 4.60
N ASN A 314 7.65 7.28 4.17
CA ASN A 314 8.96 7.29 4.83
C ASN A 314 9.98 7.97 3.91
N GLU A 315 10.04 9.30 3.97
CA GLU A 315 10.81 10.08 2.99
C GLU A 315 12.31 9.93 3.17
N LEU A 316 12.79 9.83 4.42
CA LEU A 316 14.20 9.64 4.71
C LEU A 316 14.68 8.26 4.22
N ILE A 317 13.90 7.20 4.45
CA ILE A 317 14.19 5.86 3.90
C ILE A 317 14.21 5.91 2.37
N ALA A 318 13.20 6.55 1.76
CA ALA A 318 13.12 6.68 0.30
C ALA A 318 14.32 7.47 -0.27
N GLU A 319 14.72 8.56 0.38
CA GLU A 319 15.89 9.34 -0.03
C GLU A 319 17.17 8.49 0.02
N LEU A 320 17.37 7.74 1.10
CA LEU A 320 18.53 6.87 1.24
C LEU A 320 18.51 5.71 0.22
N PHE A 321 17.36 5.13 -0.08
CA PHE A 321 17.26 4.15 -1.16
C PHE A 321 17.58 4.75 -2.53
N HIS A 322 17.14 6.00 -2.77
CA HIS A 322 17.46 6.71 -4.02
C HIS A 322 18.94 6.99 -4.18
N ARG A 323 19.65 7.41 -3.12
CA ARG A 323 21.09 7.73 -3.17
C ARG A 323 21.97 6.56 -3.63
N ILE A 324 21.53 5.33 -3.45
CA ILE A 324 22.23 4.12 -3.92
C ILE A 324 21.55 3.49 -5.15
N HIS A 325 20.71 4.25 -5.85
CA HIS A 325 19.99 3.79 -7.05
C HIS A 325 19.13 2.55 -6.84
N LEU A 326 18.64 2.33 -5.61
CA LEU A 326 17.70 1.26 -5.31
C LEU A 326 16.29 1.57 -5.82
N ILE A 327 15.90 2.85 -5.76
CA ILE A 327 14.65 3.39 -6.32
C ILE A 327 14.94 4.57 -7.25
N GLU A 328 14.02 4.81 -8.20
CA GLU A 328 14.03 6.02 -9.01
C GLU A 328 13.12 7.11 -8.43
N ARG A 329 13.42 8.38 -8.76
CA ARG A 329 12.51 9.51 -8.52
C ARG A 329 11.43 9.52 -9.60
N TRP A 330 10.40 10.36 -9.43
CA TRP A 330 9.36 10.64 -10.43
C TRP A 330 8.17 9.67 -10.47
N GLY A 331 7.95 8.82 -9.48
CA GLY A 331 6.76 7.94 -9.43
C GLY A 331 6.68 6.90 -10.57
N LYS A 332 7.83 6.54 -11.14
CA LYS A 332 7.89 5.59 -12.26
C LYS A 332 7.70 4.13 -11.85
N GLY A 333 7.82 3.79 -10.56
CA GLY A 333 7.85 2.40 -10.08
C GLY A 333 6.60 1.59 -10.45
N ILE A 334 5.41 2.14 -10.21
CA ILE A 334 4.16 1.46 -10.60
C ILE A 334 4.05 1.32 -12.13
N LYS A 335 4.50 2.32 -12.90
CA LYS A 335 4.51 2.23 -14.36
C LYS A 335 5.50 1.19 -14.86
N LEU A 336 6.67 1.07 -14.24
CA LEU A 336 7.64 0.00 -14.53
C LEU A 336 7.00 -1.37 -14.30
N ILE A 337 6.36 -1.57 -13.15
CA ILE A 337 5.65 -2.83 -12.85
C ILE A 337 4.61 -3.13 -13.92
N LEU A 338 3.77 -2.16 -14.28
CA LEU A 338 2.71 -2.36 -15.27
C LEU A 338 3.23 -2.51 -16.70
N ALA A 339 4.36 -1.89 -17.05
CA ALA A 339 4.99 -2.04 -18.36
C ALA A 339 5.58 -3.45 -18.55
N LYS A 340 6.20 -4.00 -17.49
CA LYS A 340 6.81 -5.34 -17.50
C LYS A 340 5.80 -6.45 -17.25
N GLU A 341 4.86 -6.23 -16.33
CA GLU A 341 3.80 -7.16 -15.93
C GLU A 341 2.42 -6.49 -15.99
N PRO A 342 1.83 -6.33 -17.20
CA PRO A 342 0.58 -5.58 -17.40
C PRO A 342 -0.64 -6.16 -16.65
N LYS A 343 -0.60 -7.46 -16.31
CA LYS A 343 -1.67 -8.16 -15.59
C LYS A 343 -1.58 -8.02 -14.07
N THR A 344 -0.63 -7.21 -13.57
CA THR A 344 -0.48 -6.93 -12.13
C THR A 344 -1.73 -6.26 -11.57
N ILE A 345 -2.18 -6.76 -10.42
CA ILE A 345 -3.33 -6.23 -9.69
C ILE A 345 -2.82 -5.57 -8.40
N PHE A 346 -3.28 -4.36 -8.14
CA PHE A 346 -3.10 -3.68 -6.86
C PHE A 346 -4.42 -3.68 -6.12
N LYS A 347 -4.41 -4.00 -4.84
CA LYS A 347 -5.61 -3.99 -3.99
C LYS A 347 -5.28 -3.58 -2.55
N GLU A 348 -6.26 -3.01 -1.89
CA GLU A 348 -6.23 -2.73 -0.45
C GLU A 348 -7.19 -3.69 0.25
N VAL A 349 -6.72 -4.39 1.27
CA VAL A 349 -7.51 -5.36 2.04
C VAL A 349 -7.22 -5.17 3.52
N GLY A 350 -8.22 -4.76 4.28
CA GLY A 350 -8.03 -4.41 5.69
C GLY A 350 -7.03 -3.25 5.83
N THR A 351 -5.89 -3.52 6.44
CA THR A 351 -4.80 -2.55 6.64
C THR A 351 -3.61 -2.77 5.70
N LEU A 352 -3.74 -3.66 4.71
CA LEU A 352 -2.66 -4.07 3.83
C LEU A 352 -2.85 -3.50 2.42
N PHE A 353 -1.76 -3.04 1.83
CA PHE A 353 -1.63 -2.85 0.38
C PHE A 353 -0.98 -4.10 -0.22
N ILE A 354 -1.58 -4.65 -1.27
CA ILE A 354 -1.18 -5.93 -1.87
C ILE A 354 -0.93 -5.74 -3.36
N THR A 355 0.27 -6.09 -3.81
CA THR A 355 0.63 -6.22 -5.22
C THR A 355 0.57 -7.69 -5.61
N VAL A 356 -0.22 -8.02 -6.64
CA VAL A 356 -0.46 -9.40 -7.08
C VAL A 356 0.07 -9.59 -8.49
N PHE A 357 1.06 -10.44 -8.65
CA PHE A 357 1.58 -10.91 -9.93
C PHE A 357 0.95 -12.24 -10.29
N LYS A 358 0.31 -12.34 -11.45
CA LYS A 358 -0.21 -13.62 -11.94
C LYS A 358 0.94 -14.47 -12.46
N ARG A 359 0.99 -15.73 -12.03
CA ARG A 359 1.94 -16.70 -12.56
C ARG A 359 1.47 -17.17 -13.94
N LYS A 360 2.42 -17.41 -14.82
CA LYS A 360 2.14 -18.07 -16.10
C LYS A 360 1.92 -19.55 -15.79
N ASN A 361 0.80 -20.11 -16.19
CA ASN A 361 0.55 -21.56 -16.09
C ASN A 361 1.53 -22.28 -17.00
N ILE A 362 2.73 -22.51 -16.50
CA ILE A 362 3.68 -23.42 -17.13
C ILE A 362 3.42 -24.77 -16.48
N VAL A 363 2.75 -25.64 -17.20
CA VAL A 363 2.59 -27.04 -16.79
C VAL A 363 3.99 -27.64 -16.75
N THR A 364 4.56 -27.73 -15.55
CA THR A 364 5.85 -28.39 -15.37
C THR A 364 5.69 -29.92 -15.59
N PRO A 365 6.72 -30.64 -15.98
CA PRO A 365 6.66 -32.10 -16.03
C PRO A 365 6.26 -32.74 -14.69
N GLN A 366 6.49 -32.05 -13.56
CA GLN A 366 6.05 -32.47 -12.21
C GLN A 366 4.56 -32.31 -11.99
N ASP A 367 3.95 -31.23 -12.48
CA ASP A 367 2.48 -31.03 -12.41
C ASP A 367 1.77 -32.07 -13.26
N ALA A 368 2.35 -32.42 -14.42
CA ALA A 368 1.85 -33.50 -15.25
C ALA A 368 1.91 -34.85 -14.52
N THR A 369 2.94 -35.10 -13.70
CA THR A 369 3.05 -36.31 -12.89
C THR A 369 2.02 -36.36 -11.76
N GLN A 370 1.67 -35.21 -11.13
CA GLN A 370 0.63 -35.15 -10.09
C GLN A 370 -0.78 -35.33 -10.67
N VAL A 371 -1.08 -34.71 -11.83
CA VAL A 371 -2.35 -34.90 -12.53
C VAL A 371 -2.53 -36.39 -12.95
N THR A 372 -1.45 -37.03 -13.37
CA THR A 372 -1.49 -38.43 -13.79
C THR A 372 -1.63 -39.42 -12.62
N THR A 373 -1.09 -39.09 -11.44
CA THR A 373 -1.22 -39.95 -10.24
C THR A 373 -2.65 -39.94 -9.68
N GLN A 374 -3.36 -38.80 -9.77
CA GLN A 374 -4.77 -38.68 -9.35
C GLN A 374 -5.76 -39.38 -10.31
N ALA A 375 -5.39 -39.61 -11.57
CA ALA A 375 -6.29 -40.16 -12.59
C ALA A 375 -6.23 -41.69 -12.74
N GLY A 376 -5.45 -42.41 -11.94
CA GLY A 376 -5.31 -43.88 -12.07
C GLY A 376 -4.76 -44.32 -13.43
N LEU A 377 -3.80 -43.57 -13.96
CA LEU A 377 -3.17 -43.86 -15.25
C LEU A 377 -1.95 -44.80 -15.08
N SER A 378 -1.75 -45.68 -16.04
CA SER A 378 -0.54 -46.52 -16.07
C SER A 378 0.69 -45.69 -16.39
N GLU A 379 1.88 -46.25 -16.08
CA GLU A 379 3.19 -45.60 -16.35
C GLU A 379 3.36 -45.24 -17.85
N LEU A 380 2.86 -46.10 -18.76
CA LEU A 380 2.96 -45.85 -20.20
C LEU A 380 1.95 -44.80 -20.69
N GLU A 381 0.74 -44.74 -20.10
CA GLU A 381 -0.22 -43.68 -20.34
C GLU A 381 0.37 -42.32 -19.93
N THR A 382 1.04 -42.26 -18.79
CA THR A 382 1.73 -41.09 -18.27
C THR A 382 2.87 -40.63 -19.20
N LYS A 383 3.71 -41.56 -19.68
CA LYS A 383 4.80 -41.28 -20.65
C LYS A 383 4.27 -40.70 -21.96
N ILE A 384 3.15 -41.23 -22.48
CA ILE A 384 2.51 -40.76 -23.72
C ILE A 384 1.92 -39.36 -23.50
N LEU A 385 1.24 -39.13 -22.40
CA LEU A 385 0.66 -37.83 -22.04
C LEU A 385 1.72 -36.74 -21.91
N ASN A 386 2.85 -37.05 -21.28
CA ASN A 386 3.99 -36.16 -21.17
C ASN A 386 4.59 -35.74 -22.50
N GLN A 387 4.61 -36.65 -23.50
CA GLN A 387 5.05 -36.30 -24.85
C GLN A 387 4.04 -35.38 -25.56
N ILE A 388 2.77 -35.59 -25.36
CA ILE A 388 1.70 -34.76 -25.92
C ILE A 388 1.71 -33.36 -25.27
N LEU A 389 1.91 -33.23 -23.97
CA LEU A 389 2.04 -31.95 -23.25
C LEU A 389 3.26 -31.13 -23.74
N ARG A 390 4.37 -31.83 -24.08
CA ARG A 390 5.56 -31.17 -24.67
C ARG A 390 5.32 -30.69 -26.10
N ASN A 391 4.56 -31.45 -26.88
CA ASN A 391 4.23 -31.10 -28.25
C ASN A 391 2.82 -31.57 -28.59
N SER A 392 1.84 -30.69 -28.50
CA SER A 392 0.41 -30.98 -28.76
C SER A 392 0.14 -31.44 -30.21
N LYS A 393 1.04 -31.17 -31.15
CA LYS A 393 0.94 -31.59 -32.55
C LYS A 393 1.70 -32.88 -32.85
N ILE A 394 2.29 -33.55 -31.85
CA ILE A 394 3.09 -34.77 -32.04
C ILE A 394 2.26 -35.87 -32.72
N SER A 395 2.82 -36.49 -33.75
CA SER A 395 2.19 -37.59 -34.45
C SER A 395 2.33 -38.89 -33.67
N ARG A 396 1.45 -39.87 -33.97
CA ARG A 396 1.52 -41.21 -33.42
C ARG A 396 2.91 -41.86 -33.67
N THR A 397 3.47 -41.67 -34.88
CA THR A 397 4.81 -42.14 -35.24
C THR A 397 5.90 -41.39 -34.47
N GLY A 398 5.71 -40.10 -34.17
CA GLY A 398 6.64 -39.34 -33.36
C GLY A 398 6.71 -39.86 -31.91
N ILE A 399 5.55 -40.15 -31.30
CA ILE A 399 5.49 -40.75 -29.96
C ILE A 399 6.14 -42.15 -29.96
N SER A 400 5.82 -42.97 -30.97
CA SER A 400 6.37 -44.29 -31.13
C SER A 400 7.90 -44.26 -31.19
N LYS A 401 8.46 -43.37 -32.00
CA LYS A 401 9.92 -43.22 -32.17
C LYS A 401 10.60 -42.74 -30.87
N TYR A 402 9.96 -41.82 -30.17
CA TYR A 402 10.50 -41.25 -28.91
C TYR A 402 10.51 -42.29 -27.78
N LEU A 403 9.40 -43.00 -27.60
CA LEU A 403 9.23 -43.98 -26.51
C LEU A 403 9.78 -45.38 -26.87
N LYS A 404 10.27 -45.57 -28.09
CA LYS A 404 10.74 -46.86 -28.61
C LYS A 404 9.70 -48.00 -28.48
N ILE A 405 8.43 -47.71 -28.75
CA ILE A 405 7.31 -48.66 -28.72
C ILE A 405 6.60 -48.70 -30.08
N SER A 406 5.80 -49.74 -30.33
CA SER A 406 5.14 -49.88 -31.63
C SER A 406 4.10 -48.78 -31.87
N PRO A 407 3.88 -48.33 -33.13
CA PRO A 407 2.80 -47.39 -33.45
C PRO A 407 1.39 -47.89 -33.07
N ASN A 408 1.20 -49.20 -33.08
CA ASN A 408 -0.07 -49.81 -32.67
C ASN A 408 -0.28 -49.75 -31.18
N THR A 409 0.75 -49.93 -30.37
CA THR A 409 0.71 -49.71 -28.91
C THR A 409 0.36 -48.26 -28.60
N VAL A 410 1.00 -47.28 -29.28
CA VAL A 410 0.65 -45.87 -29.11
C VAL A 410 -0.82 -45.60 -29.43
N LYS A 411 -1.35 -46.19 -30.54
CA LYS A 411 -2.76 -46.05 -30.93
C LYS A 411 -3.71 -46.56 -29.84
N GLU A 412 -3.42 -47.72 -29.28
CA GLU A 412 -4.22 -48.31 -28.19
C GLU A 412 -4.27 -47.43 -26.95
N TYR A 413 -3.11 -46.94 -26.51
CA TYR A 413 -3.02 -46.07 -25.32
C TYR A 413 -3.65 -44.69 -25.53
N LEU A 414 -3.53 -44.11 -26.73
CA LEU A 414 -4.27 -42.90 -27.09
C LEU A 414 -5.80 -43.10 -27.05
N GLN A 415 -6.28 -44.27 -27.44
CA GLN A 415 -7.71 -44.61 -27.33
C GLN A 415 -8.12 -44.81 -25.87
N LYS A 416 -7.33 -45.44 -25.01
CA LYS A 416 -7.56 -45.57 -23.58
C LYS A 416 -7.63 -44.19 -22.89
N LEU A 417 -6.70 -43.29 -23.20
CA LEU A 417 -6.70 -41.90 -22.66
C LEU A 417 -7.93 -41.12 -23.10
N LYS A 418 -8.41 -41.30 -24.34
CA LYS A 418 -9.69 -40.71 -24.81
C LYS A 418 -10.90 -41.26 -24.05
N LYS A 419 -10.98 -42.59 -23.86
CA LYS A 419 -12.07 -43.24 -23.10
C LYS A 419 -12.10 -42.78 -21.63
N LYS A 420 -10.95 -42.48 -21.05
CA LYS A 420 -10.83 -41.94 -19.70
C LYS A 420 -11.15 -40.42 -19.61
N ASN A 421 -11.51 -39.79 -20.73
CA ASN A 421 -11.72 -38.33 -20.83
C ASN A 421 -10.55 -37.45 -20.37
N VAL A 422 -9.32 -37.98 -20.49
CA VAL A 422 -8.08 -37.26 -20.12
C VAL A 422 -7.45 -36.60 -21.36
N LEU A 423 -7.80 -37.07 -22.57
CA LEU A 423 -7.24 -36.56 -23.81
C LEU A 423 -8.31 -36.45 -24.90
N LYS A 424 -8.32 -35.32 -25.62
CA LYS A 424 -9.16 -35.17 -26.81
C LYS A 424 -8.35 -34.70 -28.02
N ARG A 425 -8.82 -34.98 -29.21
CA ARG A 425 -8.24 -34.50 -30.48
C ARG A 425 -9.08 -33.32 -30.98
N VAL A 426 -8.45 -32.18 -31.24
CA VAL A 426 -9.09 -31.01 -31.78
C VAL A 426 -8.58 -30.77 -33.22
N GLY A 427 -9.50 -30.58 -34.17
CA GLY A 427 -9.22 -30.36 -35.58
C GLY A 427 -9.11 -31.64 -36.43
N GLN A 428 -8.79 -31.48 -37.71
CA GLN A 428 -8.69 -32.60 -38.70
C GLN A 428 -7.49 -33.53 -38.42
N THR A 429 -7.53 -34.75 -38.93
CA THR A 429 -6.52 -35.77 -38.68
C THR A 429 -5.12 -35.36 -39.09
N SER A 430 -4.96 -34.55 -40.13
CA SER A 430 -3.69 -34.09 -40.67
C SER A 430 -3.15 -32.82 -40.06
N SER A 431 -4.03 -31.91 -39.56
CA SER A 431 -3.67 -30.57 -39.06
C SER A 431 -4.09 -30.31 -37.63
N GLY A 432 -4.79 -31.25 -36.99
CA GLY A 432 -5.27 -31.11 -35.61
C GLY A 432 -4.19 -31.31 -34.57
N HIS A 433 -4.55 -30.94 -33.33
CA HIS A 433 -3.68 -31.09 -32.15
C HIS A 433 -4.38 -31.86 -31.03
N TRP A 434 -3.60 -32.32 -30.08
CA TRP A 434 -4.06 -32.99 -28.88
C TRP A 434 -4.31 -31.97 -27.79
N GLU A 435 -5.42 -32.11 -27.06
CA GLU A 435 -5.76 -31.31 -25.90
C GLU A 435 -5.97 -32.22 -24.69
N VAL A 436 -5.25 -31.94 -23.60
CA VAL A 436 -5.41 -32.66 -22.34
C VAL A 436 -6.61 -32.03 -21.61
N VAL A 437 -7.59 -32.84 -21.19
CA VAL A 437 -8.80 -32.42 -20.53
C VAL A 437 -8.54 -32.46 -19.02
N GLU A 438 -8.56 -31.33 -18.38
CA GLU A 438 -8.53 -31.22 -16.90
C GLU A 438 -9.92 -31.57 -16.37
N LYS A 439 -9.97 -32.45 -15.37
CA LYS A 439 -11.19 -32.72 -14.58
C LYS A 439 -11.27 -31.82 -13.37
#